data_5c8888ca1431f61367e70ae5caafde82
#
_entry.id   5c8888ca1431f61367e70ae5caafde82
#
_cell.length_a   1.000
_cell.length_b   1.000
_cell.length_c   1.000
_cell.angle_alpha   90.00
_cell.angle_beta   90.00
_cell.angle_gamma   90.00
#
_symmetry.space_group_name_H-M   'P 1'
#
loop_
_entity.id
_entity.type
_entity.pdbx_description
1 polymer ?
#
loop_
_entity_poly.entity_id
_entity_poly.type
_entity_poly.pdbx_seq_one_letter_code
_entity_poly.pdbx_strand_id
1 'polypeptide(L)'
;FNMLVRFAMHSAYLRHLIKGESVFLVKDGVINFKNFKRNSLEMEQFRLMLRQKGIFSMFDVEDMLFEANGAVTVLSPGETSYSVLLVNNGEIVESSLAQCERSQSWVIRAIKHNGFKGPSELFCMEWTPRKGFYFVTFEGHVKRGKDEVDADEIDPDNAQV
;
A
#
# COMPACT_ATOMS: atom_id res chain seq x y z
N PHE A 1 -9.98 -7.80 35.88
CA PHE A 1 -10.73 -7.74 34.61
C PHE A 1 -10.04 -6.89 33.54
N ASN A 2 -9.43 -5.78 33.93
CA ASN A 2 -8.77 -4.87 32.96
C ASN A 2 -7.45 -5.40 32.34
N MET A 3 -6.77 -6.34 32.97
CA MET A 3 -5.47 -6.83 32.51
C MET A 3 -5.59 -7.81 31.34
N LEU A 4 -6.61 -8.67 31.34
CA LEU A 4 -6.91 -9.62 30.26
C LEU A 4 -7.39 -8.91 28.99
N VAL A 5 -8.20 -7.85 29.12
CA VAL A 5 -8.67 -7.03 27.99
C VAL A 5 -7.51 -6.27 27.37
N ARG A 6 -6.61 -5.68 28.19
CA ARG A 6 -5.39 -5.02 27.69
C ARG A 6 -4.43 -6.00 27.01
N PHE A 7 -4.34 -7.24 27.48
CA PHE A 7 -3.51 -8.28 26.89
C PHE A 7 -4.09 -8.76 25.55
N ALA A 8 -5.42 -8.91 25.44
CA ALA A 8 -6.10 -9.28 24.19
C ALA A 8 -5.99 -8.18 23.12
N MET A 9 -6.13 -6.91 23.53
CA MET A 9 -5.90 -5.76 22.62
C MET A 9 -4.44 -5.68 22.18
N HIS A 10 -3.49 -5.94 23.08
CA HIS A 10 -2.06 -5.97 22.79
C HIS A 10 -1.70 -7.12 21.83
N SER A 11 -2.39 -8.26 21.90
CA SER A 11 -2.14 -9.42 21.03
C SER A 11 -2.61 -9.21 19.58
N ALA A 12 -3.68 -8.44 19.37
CA ALA A 12 -4.13 -8.06 18.03
C ALA A 12 -3.17 -7.05 17.37
N TYR A 13 -2.72 -6.08 18.15
CA TYR A 13 -1.69 -5.12 17.77
C TYR A 13 -0.35 -5.81 17.45
N LEU A 14 0.09 -6.74 18.31
CA LEU A 14 1.30 -7.53 18.08
C LEU A 14 1.20 -8.43 16.84
N ARG A 15 0.04 -8.98 16.53
CA ARG A 15 -0.15 -9.77 15.30
C ARG A 15 -0.03 -8.92 14.04
N HIS A 16 -0.48 -7.67 14.08
CA HIS A 16 -0.33 -6.74 12.97
C HIS A 16 1.15 -6.37 12.76
N LEU A 17 1.87 -6.06 13.84
CA LEU A 17 3.32 -5.81 13.84
C LEU A 17 4.15 -6.98 13.30
N ILE A 18 3.75 -8.22 13.63
CA ILE A 18 4.49 -9.43 13.20
C ILE A 18 4.25 -9.74 11.71
N LYS A 19 3.07 -9.44 11.16
CA LYS A 19 2.75 -9.70 9.74
C LYS A 19 3.33 -8.69 8.76
N GLY A 20 3.73 -7.50 9.24
CA GLY A 20 4.38 -6.49 8.40
C GLY A 20 3.55 -5.91 7.25
N GLU A 21 2.25 -6.20 7.21
CA GLU A 21 1.34 -5.75 6.14
C GLU A 21 0.54 -4.54 6.59
N SER A 22 0.58 -3.49 5.76
CA SER A 22 -0.33 -2.35 5.90
C SER A 22 -1.70 -2.69 5.32
N VAL A 23 -2.78 -2.19 5.93
CA VAL A 23 -4.15 -2.46 5.47
C VAL A 23 -4.95 -1.17 5.37
N PHE A 24 -5.78 -1.05 4.32
CA PHE A 24 -6.70 0.07 4.19
C PHE A 24 -7.85 -0.03 5.21
N LEU A 25 -8.00 0.99 6.04
CA LEU A 25 -9.18 1.19 6.89
C LEU A 25 -10.25 2.01 6.16
N VAL A 26 -9.82 2.96 5.31
CA VAL A 26 -10.67 3.69 4.39
C VAL A 26 -10.02 3.62 3.01
N LYS A 27 -10.84 3.41 1.98
CA LYS A 27 -10.42 3.41 0.58
C LYS A 27 -11.47 4.15 -0.24
N ASP A 28 -11.06 5.15 -1.02
CA ASP A 28 -11.93 5.99 -1.84
C ASP A 28 -13.13 6.57 -1.02
N GLY A 29 -12.85 7.04 0.20
CA GLY A 29 -13.85 7.56 1.14
C GLY A 29 -14.73 6.50 1.81
N VAL A 30 -14.54 5.21 1.50
CA VAL A 30 -15.37 4.11 2.04
C VAL A 30 -14.63 3.34 3.13
N ILE A 31 -15.32 3.14 4.28
CA ILE A 31 -14.78 2.37 5.40
C ILE A 31 -14.72 0.87 5.05
N ASN A 32 -13.55 0.27 5.22
CA ASN A 32 -13.38 -1.18 5.12
C ASN A 32 -13.70 -1.86 6.47
N PHE A 33 -14.96 -2.21 6.66
CA PHE A 33 -15.45 -2.82 7.90
C PHE A 33 -14.76 -4.15 8.26
N LYS A 34 -14.37 -4.93 7.25
CA LYS A 34 -13.65 -6.20 7.44
C LYS A 34 -12.29 -5.95 8.10
N ASN A 35 -11.56 -4.94 7.64
CA ASN A 35 -10.26 -4.57 8.19
C ASN A 35 -10.38 -3.96 9.59
N PHE A 36 -11.41 -3.19 9.87
CA PHE A 36 -11.72 -2.72 11.24
C PHE A 36 -11.88 -3.89 12.21
N LYS A 37 -12.74 -4.86 11.88
CA LYS A 37 -12.96 -6.05 12.71
C LYS A 37 -11.72 -6.89 12.87
N ARG A 38 -10.98 -7.14 11.77
CA ARG A 38 -9.75 -7.94 11.78
C ARG A 38 -8.68 -7.35 12.70
N ASN A 39 -8.62 -6.04 12.80
CA ASN A 39 -7.66 -5.31 13.63
C ASN A 39 -8.22 -4.92 15.01
N SER A 40 -9.44 -5.34 15.34
CA SER A 40 -10.11 -5.03 16.61
C SER A 40 -10.16 -3.53 16.90
N LEU A 41 -10.39 -2.73 15.86
CA LEU A 41 -10.44 -1.27 15.93
C LEU A 41 -11.88 -0.82 16.24
N GLU A 42 -11.99 0.12 17.17
CA GLU A 42 -13.22 0.81 17.51
C GLU A 42 -13.27 2.20 16.85
N MET A 43 -14.47 2.72 16.64
CA MET A 43 -14.64 4.02 15.96
C MET A 43 -14.00 5.17 16.76
N GLU A 44 -14.00 5.11 18.09
CA GLU A 44 -13.32 6.10 18.93
C GLU A 44 -11.82 6.10 18.72
N GLN A 45 -11.20 4.93 18.59
CA GLN A 45 -9.76 4.79 18.30
C GLN A 45 -9.45 5.35 16.91
N PHE A 46 -10.24 4.98 15.91
CA PHE A 46 -10.11 5.50 14.55
C PHE A 46 -10.17 7.03 14.52
N ARG A 47 -11.16 7.64 15.16
CA ARG A 47 -11.28 9.09 15.26
C ARG A 47 -10.13 9.74 16.03
N LEU A 48 -9.60 9.05 17.05
CA LEU A 48 -8.41 9.52 17.76
C LEU A 48 -7.20 9.56 16.84
N MET A 49 -6.98 8.50 16.04
CA MET A 49 -5.90 8.44 15.06
C MET A 49 -5.99 9.57 14.02
N LEU A 50 -7.20 9.89 13.53
CA LEU A 50 -7.42 11.03 12.63
C LEU A 50 -7.04 12.36 13.29
N ARG A 51 -7.50 12.60 14.53
CA ARG A 51 -7.16 13.85 15.27
C ARG A 51 -5.66 13.98 15.52
N GLN A 52 -4.95 12.89 15.75
CA GLN A 52 -3.48 12.89 15.87
C GLN A 52 -2.79 13.33 14.57
N LYS A 53 -3.45 13.19 13.42
CA LYS A 53 -3.00 13.68 12.11
C LYS A 53 -3.55 15.08 11.77
N GLY A 54 -4.25 15.73 12.70
CA GLY A 54 -4.87 17.04 12.46
C GLY A 54 -6.16 16.99 11.64
N ILE A 55 -6.74 15.80 11.45
CA ILE A 55 -7.97 15.58 10.69
C ILE A 55 -9.14 15.44 11.68
N PHE A 56 -10.12 16.30 11.57
CA PHE A 56 -11.22 16.38 12.53
C PHE A 56 -12.55 15.84 11.99
N SER A 57 -12.62 15.59 10.68
CA SER A 57 -13.80 15.04 10.01
C SER A 57 -13.45 13.87 9.12
N MET A 58 -14.33 12.87 9.04
CA MET A 58 -14.21 11.76 8.09
C MET A 58 -14.46 12.22 6.64
N PHE A 59 -15.09 13.38 6.42
CA PHE A 59 -15.22 13.99 5.09
C PHE A 59 -13.87 14.38 4.49
N ASP A 60 -12.85 14.57 5.33
CA ASP A 60 -11.50 14.94 4.91
C ASP A 60 -10.58 13.72 4.71
N VAL A 61 -11.16 12.51 4.64
CA VAL A 61 -10.41 11.24 4.46
C VAL A 61 -10.82 10.60 3.15
N GLU A 62 -9.91 10.59 2.19
CA GLU A 62 -10.03 9.79 0.96
C GLU A 62 -9.57 8.36 1.22
N ASP A 63 -8.31 8.22 1.65
CA ASP A 63 -7.73 6.94 2.02
C ASP A 63 -7.13 6.99 3.42
N MET A 64 -7.21 5.90 4.15
CA MET A 64 -6.49 5.71 5.41
C MET A 64 -5.87 4.33 5.47
N LEU A 65 -4.55 4.30 5.53
CA LEU A 65 -3.76 3.09 5.66
C LEU A 65 -3.34 2.89 7.12
N PHE A 66 -3.60 1.71 7.66
CA PHE A 66 -3.13 1.28 8.97
C PHE A 66 -1.83 0.52 8.78
N GLU A 67 -0.74 1.11 9.23
CA GLU A 67 0.61 0.61 9.02
C GLU A 67 0.95 -0.55 9.94
N ALA A 68 1.92 -1.37 9.54
CA ALA A 68 2.38 -2.52 10.33
C ALA A 68 2.83 -2.16 11.75
N ASN A 69 3.36 -0.94 11.96
CA ASN A 69 3.78 -0.43 13.27
C ASN A 69 2.64 0.16 14.12
N GLY A 70 1.39 0.08 13.62
CA GLY A 70 0.21 0.65 14.28
C GLY A 70 0.00 2.15 14.07
N ALA A 71 0.86 2.81 13.31
CA ALA A 71 0.64 4.19 12.87
C ALA A 71 -0.43 4.23 11.78
N VAL A 72 -0.87 5.43 11.41
CA VAL A 72 -1.76 5.63 10.28
C VAL A 72 -1.18 6.64 9.31
N THR A 73 -1.36 6.38 8.03
CA THR A 73 -1.14 7.31 6.94
C THR A 73 -2.49 7.67 6.33
N VAL A 74 -2.76 8.95 6.16
CA VAL A 74 -4.05 9.44 5.66
C VAL A 74 -3.81 10.29 4.44
N LEU A 75 -4.66 10.12 3.41
CA LEU A 75 -4.79 11.02 2.27
C LEU A 75 -6.10 11.76 2.37
N SER A 76 -6.03 13.06 2.16
CA SER A 76 -7.20 13.92 2.03
C SER A 76 -7.73 13.92 0.60
N PRO A 77 -9.04 14.24 0.38
CA PRO A 77 -9.60 14.37 -0.95
C PRO A 77 -8.77 15.31 -1.83
N GLY A 78 -8.42 14.83 -3.02
CA GLY A 78 -7.59 15.59 -3.97
C GLY A 78 -6.08 15.46 -3.77
N GLU A 79 -5.60 14.82 -2.72
CA GLU A 79 -4.19 14.47 -2.58
C GLU A 79 -3.79 13.35 -3.53
N THR A 80 -2.49 13.27 -3.83
CA THR A 80 -1.96 12.23 -4.73
C THR A 80 -1.93 10.88 -4.02
N SER A 81 -2.25 9.82 -4.77
CA SER A 81 -2.19 8.44 -4.30
C SER A 81 -0.85 8.08 -3.64
N TYR A 82 -0.87 7.13 -2.72
CA TYR A 82 0.36 6.55 -2.17
C TYR A 82 1.23 5.96 -3.26
N SER A 83 2.55 6.06 -3.06
CA SER A 83 3.45 5.21 -3.81
C SER A 83 3.37 3.77 -3.29
N VAL A 84 3.48 2.82 -4.19
CA VAL A 84 3.50 1.38 -3.89
C VAL A 84 4.91 0.87 -4.16
N LEU A 85 5.55 0.26 -3.17
CA LEU A 85 6.86 -0.36 -3.34
C LEU A 85 6.70 -1.69 -4.08
N LEU A 86 7.08 -1.74 -5.35
CA LEU A 86 6.93 -2.91 -6.22
C LEU A 86 8.13 -3.83 -6.21
N VAL A 87 9.34 -3.28 -6.04
CA VAL A 87 10.59 -4.05 -5.91
C VAL A 87 11.36 -3.54 -4.69
N ASN A 88 11.86 -4.47 -3.90
CA ASN A 88 12.71 -4.21 -2.75
C ASN A 88 13.91 -5.18 -2.76
N ASN A 89 15.13 -4.64 -2.73
CA ASN A 89 16.37 -5.41 -2.77
C ASN A 89 16.42 -6.47 -3.89
N GLY A 90 15.96 -6.13 -5.09
CA GLY A 90 16.00 -7.02 -6.24
C GLY A 90 14.85 -8.01 -6.35
N GLU A 91 13.92 -8.01 -5.40
CA GLU A 91 12.78 -8.92 -5.34
C GLU A 91 11.45 -8.18 -5.48
N ILE A 92 10.48 -8.80 -6.18
CA ILE A 92 9.13 -8.25 -6.31
C ILE A 92 8.38 -8.42 -4.98
N VAL A 93 7.72 -7.36 -4.54
CA VAL A 93 6.95 -7.33 -3.30
C VAL A 93 5.51 -7.79 -3.59
N GLU A 94 5.24 -9.09 -3.40
CA GLU A 94 3.94 -9.71 -3.72
C GLU A 94 2.75 -9.08 -2.99
N SER A 95 2.93 -8.71 -1.72
CA SER A 95 1.86 -8.04 -0.94
C SER A 95 1.46 -6.69 -1.54
N SER A 96 2.41 -6.00 -2.16
CA SER A 96 2.16 -4.73 -2.85
C SER A 96 1.36 -4.91 -4.13
N LEU A 97 1.56 -6.02 -4.85
CA LEU A 97 0.80 -6.32 -6.07
C LEU A 97 -0.70 -6.49 -5.77
N ALA A 98 -1.01 -7.24 -4.72
CA ALA A 98 -2.39 -7.41 -4.26
C ALA A 98 -3.02 -6.07 -3.83
N GLN A 99 -2.23 -5.15 -3.25
CA GLN A 99 -2.68 -3.84 -2.80
C GLN A 99 -3.02 -2.91 -3.97
N CYS A 100 -2.26 -2.96 -5.06
CA CYS A 100 -2.47 -2.12 -6.25
C CYS A 100 -3.23 -2.83 -7.38
N GLU A 101 -3.71 -4.07 -7.15
CA GLU A 101 -4.45 -4.88 -8.13
C GLU A 101 -3.67 -5.07 -9.44
N ARG A 102 -2.36 -5.31 -9.33
CA ARG A 102 -1.46 -5.51 -10.48
C ARG A 102 -0.81 -6.90 -10.42
N SER A 103 -0.41 -7.39 -11.59
CA SER A 103 0.27 -8.69 -11.72
C SER A 103 1.79 -8.58 -11.70
N GLN A 104 2.47 -9.66 -11.39
CA GLN A 104 3.93 -9.76 -11.54
C GLN A 104 4.39 -9.47 -12.98
N SER A 105 3.64 -9.95 -13.97
CA SER A 105 3.93 -9.72 -15.39
C SER A 105 3.91 -8.24 -15.75
N TRP A 106 3.00 -7.46 -15.16
CA TRP A 106 2.95 -6.01 -15.35
C TRP A 106 4.22 -5.33 -14.80
N VAL A 107 4.68 -5.71 -13.59
CA VAL A 107 5.93 -5.18 -13.03
C VAL A 107 7.12 -5.50 -13.93
N ILE A 108 7.23 -6.75 -14.40
CA ILE A 108 8.32 -7.18 -15.29
C ILE A 108 8.30 -6.41 -16.61
N ARG A 109 7.13 -6.17 -17.19
CA ARG A 109 6.99 -5.34 -18.41
C ARG A 109 7.46 -3.90 -18.14
N ALA A 110 7.02 -3.31 -17.04
CA ALA A 110 7.43 -1.95 -16.66
C ALA A 110 8.95 -1.82 -16.49
N ILE A 111 9.57 -2.79 -15.83
CA ILE A 111 11.03 -2.87 -15.66
C ILE A 111 11.74 -2.92 -17.01
N LYS A 112 11.30 -3.82 -17.90
CA LYS A 112 11.90 -3.99 -19.24
C LYS A 112 11.68 -2.76 -20.15
N HIS A 113 10.46 -2.20 -20.13
CA HIS A 113 10.14 -0.99 -20.90
C HIS A 113 11.02 0.19 -20.47
N ASN A 114 11.41 0.24 -19.20
CA ASN A 114 12.31 1.26 -18.70
C ASN A 114 13.80 0.91 -18.82
N GLY A 115 14.16 -0.13 -19.59
CA GLY A 115 15.53 -0.45 -19.98
C GLY A 115 16.32 -1.28 -18.97
N PHE A 116 15.67 -1.87 -17.96
CA PHE A 116 16.29 -2.81 -17.05
C PHE A 116 16.02 -4.25 -17.49
N LYS A 117 16.91 -5.18 -17.18
CA LYS A 117 16.77 -6.62 -17.54
C LYS A 117 15.78 -7.33 -16.63
N GLY A 118 15.71 -6.92 -15.37
CA GLY A 118 14.83 -7.53 -14.37
C GLY A 118 14.92 -6.86 -13.00
N PRO A 119 14.12 -7.32 -12.03
CA PRO A 119 14.08 -6.74 -10.69
C PRO A 119 15.43 -6.82 -9.97
N SER A 120 16.27 -7.81 -10.27
CA SER A 120 17.59 -8.00 -9.64
C SER A 120 18.59 -6.85 -9.90
N GLU A 121 18.33 -5.95 -10.85
CA GLU A 121 19.13 -4.75 -11.07
C GLU A 121 18.71 -3.57 -10.17
N LEU A 122 17.60 -3.71 -9.46
CA LEU A 122 16.96 -2.62 -8.71
C LEU A 122 17.09 -2.82 -7.21
N PHE A 123 17.62 -1.80 -6.53
CA PHE A 123 17.52 -1.69 -5.08
C PHE A 123 16.06 -1.50 -4.67
N CYS A 124 15.34 -0.57 -5.35
CA CYS A 124 13.89 -0.43 -5.20
C CYS A 124 13.22 0.09 -6.47
N MET A 125 11.92 -0.20 -6.57
CA MET A 125 11.02 0.37 -7.55
C MET A 125 9.72 0.74 -6.88
N GLU A 126 9.33 2.00 -7.00
CA GLU A 126 8.01 2.50 -6.56
C GLU A 126 7.15 2.84 -7.77
N TRP A 127 5.86 2.76 -7.58
CA TRP A 127 4.84 3.22 -8.53
C TRP A 127 3.79 4.09 -7.86
N THR A 128 3.38 5.13 -8.56
CA THR A 128 2.28 5.99 -8.18
C THR A 128 1.38 6.20 -9.40
N PRO A 129 0.07 5.95 -9.34
CA PRO A 129 -0.84 5.98 -10.50
C PRO A 129 -0.75 7.26 -11.34
N ARG A 130 -0.48 8.41 -10.73
CA ARG A 130 -0.42 9.71 -11.43
C ARG A 130 1.01 10.14 -11.82
N LYS A 131 2.03 9.57 -11.17
CA LYS A 131 3.43 9.99 -11.36
C LYS A 131 4.26 8.96 -12.13
N GLY A 132 3.77 7.71 -12.27
CA GLY A 132 4.48 6.61 -12.89
C GLY A 132 5.49 5.96 -11.94
N PHE A 133 6.60 5.51 -12.49
CA PHE A 133 7.59 4.70 -11.81
C PHE A 133 8.80 5.49 -11.35
N TYR A 134 9.34 5.10 -10.19
CA TYR A 134 10.59 5.58 -9.65
C TYR A 134 11.49 4.38 -9.37
N PHE A 135 12.64 4.32 -10.06
CA PHE A 135 13.60 3.23 -9.96
C PHE A 135 14.88 3.70 -9.30
N VAL A 136 15.46 2.86 -8.45
CA VAL A 136 16.79 3.04 -7.87
C VAL A 136 17.59 1.77 -8.09
N THR A 137 18.79 1.87 -8.70
CA THR A 137 19.71 0.74 -8.83
C THR A 137 20.53 0.54 -7.56
N PHE A 138 21.23 -0.59 -7.44
CA PHE A 138 22.13 -0.84 -6.30
C PHE A 138 23.31 0.13 -6.25
N GLU A 139 23.68 0.76 -7.36
CA GLU A 139 24.70 1.83 -7.41
C GLU A 139 24.14 3.21 -7.04
N GLY A 140 22.84 3.30 -6.71
CA GLY A 140 22.18 4.54 -6.33
C GLY A 140 21.73 5.41 -7.50
N HIS A 141 21.79 4.92 -8.75
CA HIS A 141 21.25 5.65 -9.88
C HIS A 141 19.73 5.68 -9.83
N VAL A 142 19.16 6.86 -10.09
CA VAL A 142 17.72 7.10 -10.10
C VAL A 142 17.23 7.26 -11.53
N LYS A 143 16.13 6.56 -11.85
CA LYS A 143 15.37 6.76 -13.09
C LYS A 143 13.89 6.99 -12.78
N ARG A 144 13.23 7.87 -13.54
CA ARG A 144 11.78 8.09 -13.50
C ARG A 144 11.19 7.62 -14.82
N GLY A 145 10.18 6.78 -14.76
CA GLY A 145 9.43 6.28 -15.91
C GLY A 145 7.98 6.71 -15.85
N LYS A 146 7.38 6.95 -17.00
CA LYS A 146 5.93 7.16 -17.10
C LYS A 146 5.21 5.81 -17.07
N ASP A 147 3.95 5.82 -16.63
CA ASP A 147 3.06 4.67 -16.66
C ASP A 147 2.38 4.60 -18.05
N GLU A 148 3.18 4.26 -19.06
CA GLU A 148 2.69 4.05 -20.43
C GLU A 148 2.34 2.57 -20.71
N VAL A 149 2.40 1.73 -19.67
CA VAL A 149 2.19 0.27 -19.78
C VAL A 149 0.70 -0.11 -19.80
N ASP A 150 -0.20 0.81 -19.48
CA ASP A 150 -1.64 0.54 -19.34
C ASP A 150 -2.47 0.75 -20.63
N ALA A 151 -1.85 1.18 -21.74
CA ALA A 151 -2.63 1.56 -22.92
C ALA A 151 -3.12 0.38 -23.79
N ASP A 152 -2.47 -0.79 -23.78
CA ASP A 152 -2.70 -1.80 -24.82
C ASP A 152 -2.59 -3.28 -24.44
N GLU A 153 -2.95 -3.75 -23.23
CA GLU A 153 -3.12 -5.20 -23.08
C GLU A 153 -4.04 -5.56 -21.91
N ILE A 154 -5.29 -5.90 -22.27
CA ILE A 154 -6.14 -6.81 -21.49
C ILE A 154 -5.39 -8.13 -21.44
N ASP A 155 -4.96 -8.55 -20.24
CA ASP A 155 -4.31 -9.83 -20.00
C ASP A 155 -5.23 -10.96 -20.48
N PRO A 156 -4.87 -11.73 -21.55
CA PRO A 156 -5.72 -12.78 -22.07
C PRO A 156 -5.95 -13.93 -21.08
N ASP A 157 -5.14 -14.03 -20.01
CA ASP A 157 -5.28 -15.08 -18.99
C ASP A 157 -6.35 -14.77 -17.94
N ASN A 158 -6.92 -13.57 -17.91
CA ASN A 158 -7.99 -13.19 -16.97
C ASN A 158 -9.40 -13.20 -17.60
N ALA A 159 -9.56 -13.73 -18.82
CA ALA A 159 -10.82 -13.82 -19.55
C ALA A 159 -11.55 -15.17 -19.36
N GLN A 160 -11.16 -16.00 -18.40
CA GLN A 160 -11.85 -17.25 -18.08
C GLN A 160 -12.09 -17.38 -16.58
N VAL A 161 -13.15 -16.77 -16.07
CA VAL A 161 -14.01 -17.32 -15.00
C VAL A 161 -15.45 -16.86 -15.24
#